data_cf51277348ede78927f9b42b292851e3
#
_entry.id   cf51277348ede78927f9b42b292851e3
#
_cell.length_a   1.000
_cell.length_b   1.000
_cell.length_c   1.000
_cell.angle_alpha   90.00
_cell.angle_beta   90.00
_cell.angle_gamma   90.00
#
_symmetry.space_group_name_H-M   'P 1'
#
loop_
_entity.id
_entity.type
_entity.pdbx_description
1 polymer ?
#
loop_
_entity_poly.entity_id
_entity_poly.type
_entity_poly.pdbx_seq_one_letter_code
_entity_poly.pdbx_strand_id
1 'polypeptide(L)'
;MDDKNTNVTKSHKVLLANRKSGAFSGVVDVLSFDVAEILLETELGMLLIKGHDLHVNRLTLEKGEIDIEGRIDSLTYSDIKTG
;
A
#
# COMPACT_ATOMS: atom_id res chain seq x y z
N MET A 1 18.18 10.12 -11.97
CA MET A 1 17.94 10.61 -11.86
C MET A 1 17.61 11.20 -11.22
N ASP A 2 17.31 11.33 -11.16
CA ASP A 2 16.97 11.90 -10.79
C ASP A 2 16.51 12.48 -10.08
N ASP A 3 16.19 12.56 -9.86
CA ASP A 3 15.69 13.06 -9.41
C ASP A 3 15.37 13.82 -8.87
N LYS A 4 15.27 14.20 -8.99
CA LYS A 4 14.98 14.97 -8.74
C LYS A 4 14.18 15.44 -8.36
N ASN A 5 13.65 15.37 -8.25
CA ASN A 5 12.81 15.79 -7.98
C ASN A 5 12.37 15.97 -7.04
N THR A 6 12.26 16.08 -6.75
CA THR A 6 11.90 16.26 -6.02
C THR A 6 11.13 16.56 -5.28
N ASN A 7 10.53 16.74 -5.31
CA ASN A 7 9.76 17.14 -4.74
C ASN A 7 8.85 16.81 -4.34
N VAL A 8 8.68 16.45 -4.00
CA VAL A 8 7.75 16.24 -3.82
C VAL A 8 7.01 15.24 -3.58
N THR A 9 6.56 14.60 -4.26
CA THR A 9 5.62 13.62 -4.09
C THR A 9 6.18 12.38 -3.54
N LYS A 10 5.39 11.67 -2.80
CA LYS A 10 5.78 10.38 -2.26
C LYS A 10 5.67 9.35 -3.36
N SER A 11 6.72 8.65 -3.62
CA SER A 11 6.69 7.58 -4.60
C SER A 11 5.88 6.42 -4.07
N HIS A 12 5.11 5.82 -4.94
CA HIS A 12 4.40 4.60 -4.57
C HIS A 12 5.30 3.41 -4.88
N LYS A 13 5.62 2.65 -3.86
CA LYS A 13 6.44 1.47 -3.98
C LYS A 13 5.83 0.34 -3.21
N VAL A 14 6.07 -0.87 -3.68
CA VAL A 14 5.63 -2.08 -2.99
C VAL A 14 6.82 -3.00 -2.88
N LEU A 15 7.11 -3.44 -1.68
CA LEU A 15 8.21 -4.36 -1.44
C LEU A 15 7.66 -5.54 -0.67
N LEU A 16 7.68 -6.71 -1.30
CA LEU A 16 7.19 -7.92 -0.66
C LEU A 16 8.35 -8.81 -0.29
N ALA A 17 8.27 -9.42 0.89
CA ALA A 17 9.27 -10.36 1.34
C ALA A 17 8.58 -11.67 1.67
N ASN A 18 8.93 -12.72 0.93
CA ASN A 18 8.44 -14.07 1.17
C ASN A 18 6.92 -14.19 1.21
N ARG A 19 6.21 -13.26 0.60
CA ARG A 19 4.76 -13.20 0.64
C ARG A 19 4.21 -13.18 2.06
N LYS A 20 5.04 -12.81 3.02
CA LYS A 20 4.65 -12.77 4.42
C LYS A 20 4.67 -11.37 4.99
N SER A 21 5.31 -10.47 4.29
CA SER A 21 5.31 -9.08 4.72
C SER A 21 5.40 -8.19 3.51
N GLY A 22 4.83 -7.01 3.63
CA GLY A 22 4.87 -6.03 2.58
C GLY A 22 5.07 -4.65 3.13
N ALA A 23 5.93 -3.89 2.49
CA ALA A 23 6.14 -2.49 2.82
C ALA A 23 5.63 -1.67 1.65
N PHE A 24 4.73 -0.74 1.95
CA PHE A 24 4.07 0.05 0.92
C PHE A 24 4.30 1.52 1.18
N SER A 25 4.63 2.26 0.14
CA SER A 25 4.79 3.71 0.25
C SER A 25 3.91 4.39 -0.77
N GLY A 26 3.76 5.72 -0.65
CA GLY A 26 2.86 6.44 -1.51
C GLY A 26 1.42 6.16 -1.16
N VAL A 27 1.15 5.79 0.08
CA VAL A 27 -0.19 5.48 0.57
C VAL A 27 -0.82 6.76 1.08
N VAL A 28 -2.02 7.05 0.58
CA VAL A 28 -2.75 8.25 0.97
C VAL A 28 -3.65 7.96 2.15
N ASP A 29 -4.27 6.79 2.17
CA ASP A 29 -5.20 6.46 3.23
C ASP A 29 -5.45 4.96 3.24
N VAL A 30 -5.93 4.47 4.38
CA VAL A 30 -6.37 3.09 4.50
C VAL A 30 -7.89 3.12 4.47
N LEU A 31 -8.47 2.57 3.43
CA LEU A 31 -9.92 2.67 3.22
C LEU A 31 -10.68 1.56 3.92
N SER A 32 -10.09 0.38 4.00
CA SER A 32 -10.69 -0.69 4.78
C SER A 32 -9.60 -1.67 5.18
N PHE A 33 -9.86 -2.38 6.26
CA PHE A 33 -8.89 -3.30 6.80
C PHE A 33 -9.60 -4.50 7.40
N ASP A 34 -9.18 -5.68 6.98
CA ASP A 34 -9.70 -6.93 7.50
C ASP A 34 -8.57 -7.94 7.43
N VAL A 35 -8.70 -9.04 8.16
CA VAL A 35 -7.65 -10.05 8.17
C VAL A 35 -7.48 -10.72 6.82
N ALA A 36 -8.48 -10.65 5.96
CA ALA A 36 -8.43 -11.26 4.63
C ALA A 36 -8.19 -10.26 3.52
N GLU A 37 -8.39 -8.97 3.77
CA GLU A 37 -8.12 -7.97 2.74
C GLU A 37 -7.94 -6.58 3.35
N ILE A 38 -7.10 -5.82 2.68
CA ILE A 38 -6.82 -4.44 3.06
C ILE A 38 -6.93 -3.61 1.80
N LEU A 39 -7.69 -2.52 1.87
CA LEU A 39 -7.85 -1.63 0.74
C LEU A 39 -7.17 -0.31 1.05
N LEU A 40 -6.22 0.06 0.22
CA LEU A 40 -5.45 1.28 0.39
C LEU A 40 -5.76 2.24 -0.75
N GLU A 41 -5.74 3.51 -0.44
CA GLU A 41 -5.71 4.53 -1.47
C GLU A 41 -4.27 4.95 -1.65
N THR A 42 -3.77 4.93 -2.88
CA THR A 42 -2.39 5.30 -3.17
C THR A 42 -2.36 6.44 -4.16
N GLU A 43 -1.16 6.96 -4.39
CA GLU A 43 -0.98 8.02 -5.38
C GLU A 43 -1.33 7.57 -6.79
N LEU A 44 -1.33 6.28 -7.04
CA LEU A 44 -1.56 5.75 -8.38
C LEU A 44 -2.86 4.94 -8.50
N GLY A 45 -3.76 5.09 -7.54
CA GLY A 45 -5.02 4.38 -7.58
C GLY A 45 -5.24 3.59 -6.32
N MET A 46 -6.30 2.80 -6.30
CA MET A 46 -6.59 1.98 -5.14
C MET A 46 -5.87 0.65 -5.25
N LEU A 47 -5.37 0.17 -4.14
CA LEU A 47 -4.66 -1.09 -4.09
C LEU A 47 -5.36 -2.02 -3.13
N LEU A 48 -5.82 -3.15 -3.64
CA LEU A 48 -6.48 -4.16 -2.83
C LEU A 48 -5.49 -5.28 -2.57
N ILE A 49 -5.24 -5.55 -1.30
CA ILE A 49 -4.33 -6.59 -0.86
C ILE A 49 -5.19 -7.71 -0.28
N LYS A 50 -5.06 -8.90 -0.83
CA LYS A 50 -5.81 -10.05 -0.33
C LYS A 50 -4.86 -11.08 0.23
N GLY A 51 -5.28 -11.73 1.29
CA GLY A 51 -4.44 -12.75 1.89
C GLY A 51 -5.09 -13.39 3.10
N HIS A 52 -4.25 -13.83 4.02
CA HIS A 52 -4.70 -14.52 5.23
C HIS A 52 -3.94 -13.97 6.42
N ASP A 53 -4.67 -13.78 7.51
CA ASP A 53 -4.08 -13.30 8.77
C ASP A 53 -3.32 -11.99 8.57
N LEU A 54 -3.88 -11.12 7.74
CA LEU A 54 -3.26 -9.84 7.47
C LEU A 54 -3.39 -8.92 8.67
N HIS A 55 -2.33 -8.20 8.97
CA HIS A 55 -2.39 -7.19 10.00
C HIS A 55 -1.39 -6.10 9.70
N VAL A 56 -1.70 -4.91 10.18
CA VAL A 56 -0.85 -3.75 9.98
C VAL A 56 0.18 -3.75 11.09
N ASN A 57 1.45 -3.82 10.70
CA ASN A 57 2.53 -3.81 11.65
C ASN A 57 2.96 -2.38 11.97
N ARG A 58 2.83 -1.49 11.01
CA ARG A 58 3.24 -0.12 11.18
C ARG A 58 2.53 0.75 10.17
N LEU A 59 2.08 1.91 10.60
CA LEU A 59 1.37 2.83 9.73
C LEU A 59 1.82 4.24 10.04
N THR A 60 2.33 4.93 9.05
CA THR A 60 2.76 6.32 9.18
C THR A 60 2.18 7.10 8.01
N LEU A 61 0.97 7.61 8.19
CA LEU A 61 0.29 8.30 7.09
C LEU A 61 0.96 9.61 6.71
N GLU A 62 1.62 10.27 7.65
CA GLU A 62 2.39 11.46 7.32
C GLU A 62 3.39 11.20 6.21
N LYS A 63 3.98 10.03 6.23
CA LYS A 63 4.97 9.65 5.23
C LYS A 63 4.38 8.80 4.14
N GLY A 64 3.12 8.43 4.27
CA GLY A 64 2.47 7.57 3.31
C GLY A 64 3.01 6.15 3.31
N GLU A 65 3.38 5.64 4.49
CA GLU A 65 3.99 4.32 4.60
C GLU A 65 3.17 3.40 5.46
N ILE A 66 3.07 2.16 5.04
CA ILE A 66 2.41 1.13 5.81
C ILE A 66 3.15 -0.18 5.64
N ASP A 67 3.32 -0.89 6.74
CA ASP A 67 3.91 -2.23 6.73
C ASP A 67 2.83 -3.21 7.12
N ILE A 68 2.67 -4.24 6.31
CA ILE A 68 1.62 -5.23 6.50
C ILE A 68 2.28 -6.58 6.63
N GLU A 69 1.81 -7.39 7.57
CA GLU A 69 2.28 -8.74 7.73
C GLU A 69 1.12 -9.71 7.57
N GLY A 70 1.47 -10.96 7.28
CA GLY A 70 0.50 -12.00 7.03
C GLY A 70 0.76 -12.58 5.67
N ARG A 71 -0.01 -13.58 5.30
CA ARG A 71 0.17 -14.19 4.00
C ARG A 71 -0.47 -13.32 2.94
N ILE A 72 0.30 -12.92 1.96
CA ILE A 72 -0.19 -12.07 0.89
C ILE A 72 -0.42 -12.92 -0.34
N ASP A 73 -1.67 -13.00 -0.77
CA ASP A 73 -2.04 -13.82 -1.92
C ASP A 73 -2.10 -13.02 -3.20
N SER A 74 -2.62 -11.80 -3.16
CA SER A 74 -2.72 -11.02 -4.39
C SER A 74 -2.73 -9.54 -4.09
N LEU A 75 -2.31 -8.77 -5.09
CA LEU A 75 -2.36 -7.32 -5.08
C LEU A 75 -3.06 -6.91 -6.36
N THR A 76 -4.09 -6.08 -6.24
CA THR A 76 -4.87 -5.67 -7.39
C THR A 76 -5.08 -4.18 -7.35
N TYR A 77 -4.76 -3.51 -8.43
CA TYR A 77 -4.98 -2.07 -8.53
C TYR A 77 -6.29 -1.78 -9.22
N SER A 78 -6.93 -0.71 -8.77
CA SER A 78 -8.12 -0.19 -9.43
C SER A 78 -7.95 1.30 -9.57
N ASP A 79 -8.22 1.81 -10.75
CA ASP A 79 -8.16 3.25 -10.94
C ASP A 79 -9.33 3.92 -10.27
N ILE A 80 -9.08 5.11 -9.76
CA ILE A 80 -10.13 5.90 -9.16
C ILE A 80 -10.81 6.66 -10.28
N LYS A 81 -12.07 6.34 -10.50
CA LYS A 81 -12.83 7.01 -11.52
C LYS A 81 -13.55 8.18 -10.91
N THR A 82 -13.31 9.32 -11.41
CA THR A 82 -13.94 10.50 -10.85
C THR A 82 -14.92 11.13 -11.80
N GLY A 83 -15.28 10.49 -12.74
CA GLY A 83 -16.19 11.10 -13.56
C GLY A 83 -16.42 11.18 -14.76
#